data_a2145d722c8602f2905da9730723bbd0
#
_entry.id   a2145d722c8602f2905da9730723bbd0
#
_cell.length_a   1.000
_cell.length_b   1.000
_cell.length_c   1.000
_cell.angle_alpha   90.00
_cell.angle_beta   90.00
_cell.angle_gamma   90.00
#
_symmetry.space_group_name_H-M   'P 1'
#
loop_
_entity.id
_entity.type
_entity.pdbx_description
1 polymer ?
#
loop_
_entity_poly.entity_id
_entity_poly.type
_entity_poly.pdbx_seq_one_letter_code
_entity_poly.pdbx_strand_id
1 'polypeptide(L)'
;MDAVFKALADASRRELLDRLRADNGLTLNELCARLAQAGADMTRQAVSKHLAILEEANLVVTVRRGREKLHYLNPVPIHEIAERWIGKFERSRLQALSDMKRALEKRNE
;
A
#
# COMPACT_ATOMS: atom_id res chain seq x y z
N MET A 1 9.05 0.76 12.53
CA MET A 1 7.84 1.57 12.21
C MET A 1 8.16 2.81 11.37
N ASP A 2 9.27 3.49 11.64
CA ASP A 2 9.66 4.68 10.86
C ASP A 2 9.89 4.38 9.38
N ALA A 3 10.51 3.26 9.05
CA ALA A 3 10.72 2.84 7.67
C ALA A 3 9.39 2.63 6.93
N VAL A 4 8.39 2.12 7.64
CA VAL A 4 7.04 1.94 7.08
C VAL A 4 6.40 3.28 6.75
N PHE A 5 6.45 4.23 7.67
CA PHE A 5 5.89 5.57 7.44
C PHE A 5 6.59 6.29 6.29
N LYS A 6 7.91 6.22 6.24
CA LYS A 6 8.68 6.81 5.14
C LYS A 6 8.30 6.20 3.79
N ALA A 7 8.18 4.88 3.74
CA ALA A 7 7.78 4.18 2.52
C ALA A 7 6.38 4.59 2.08
N LEU A 8 5.43 4.71 3.02
CA LEU A 8 4.05 5.09 2.73
C LEU A 8 3.87 6.58 2.40
N ALA A 9 4.85 7.41 2.70
CA ALA A 9 4.75 8.85 2.47
C ALA A 9 4.84 9.24 0.99
N ASP A 10 5.30 8.36 0.12
CA ASP A 10 5.48 8.63 -1.30
C ASP A 10 4.29 8.10 -2.10
N ALA A 11 3.70 8.95 -2.94
CA ALA A 11 2.51 8.61 -3.73
C ALA A 11 2.78 7.47 -4.72
N SER A 12 3.97 7.44 -5.33
CA SER A 12 4.34 6.39 -6.29
C SER A 12 4.43 5.03 -5.60
N ARG A 13 4.97 4.99 -4.38
CA ARG A 13 5.03 3.75 -3.62
C ARG A 13 3.65 3.27 -3.20
N ARG A 14 2.75 4.18 -2.82
CA ARG A 14 1.35 3.82 -2.54
C ARG A 14 0.66 3.25 -3.77
N GLU A 15 0.93 3.81 -4.96
CA GLU A 15 0.40 3.29 -6.22
C GLU A 15 0.87 1.86 -6.48
N LEU A 16 2.15 1.56 -6.21
CA LEU A 16 2.68 0.21 -6.33
C LEU A 16 1.97 -0.76 -5.38
N LEU A 17 1.76 -0.35 -4.14
CA LEU A 17 1.05 -1.18 -3.15
C LEU A 17 -0.40 -1.42 -3.58
N ASP A 18 -1.06 -0.42 -4.15
CA ASP A 18 -2.43 -0.56 -4.67
C ASP A 18 -2.50 -1.56 -5.81
N ARG A 19 -1.50 -1.55 -6.72
CA ARG A 19 -1.44 -2.52 -7.81
C ARG A 19 -1.23 -3.94 -7.29
N LEU A 20 -0.33 -4.11 -6.31
CA LEU A 20 -0.08 -5.41 -5.70
C LEU A 20 -1.27 -5.91 -4.89
N ARG A 21 -2.00 -5.01 -4.25
CA ARG A 21 -3.24 -5.38 -3.54
C ARG A 21 -4.29 -5.93 -4.51
N ALA A 22 -4.41 -5.30 -5.67
CA ALA A 22 -5.38 -5.72 -6.69
C ALA A 22 -4.94 -7.02 -7.37
N ASP A 23 -3.64 -7.23 -7.56
CA ASP A 23 -3.10 -8.37 -8.30
C ASP A 23 -1.74 -8.74 -7.73
N ASN A 24 -1.73 -9.61 -6.73
CA ASN A 24 -0.53 -10.04 -6.00
C ASN A 24 0.32 -11.03 -6.83
N GLY A 25 1.62 -11.06 -6.53
CA GLY A 25 2.53 -12.02 -7.16
C GLY A 25 2.97 -11.58 -8.55
N LEU A 26 3.27 -10.30 -8.71
CA LEU A 26 3.71 -9.75 -10.00
C LEU A 26 5.24 -9.67 -10.08
N THR A 27 5.77 -9.98 -11.27
CA THR A 27 7.16 -9.68 -11.60
C THR A 27 7.33 -8.18 -11.82
N LEU A 28 8.57 -7.71 -11.84
CA LEU A 28 8.87 -6.31 -12.15
C LEU A 28 8.28 -5.91 -13.51
N ASN A 29 8.41 -6.75 -14.53
CA ASN A 29 7.88 -6.47 -15.86
C ASN A 29 6.36 -6.36 -15.86
N GLU A 30 5.68 -7.28 -15.18
CA GLU A 30 4.23 -7.27 -15.05
C GLU A 30 3.74 -6.02 -14.31
N LEU A 31 4.44 -5.67 -13.24
CA LEU A 31 4.09 -4.49 -12.46
C LEU A 31 4.25 -3.21 -13.28
N CYS A 32 5.34 -3.09 -14.05
CA CYS A 32 5.54 -1.96 -14.97
C CYS A 32 4.42 -1.88 -16.02
N ALA A 33 4.00 -3.01 -16.55
CA ALA A 33 2.90 -3.06 -17.52
C ALA A 33 1.57 -2.61 -16.90
N ARG A 34 1.28 -3.04 -15.68
CA ARG A 34 0.05 -2.63 -14.96
C ARG A 34 0.04 -1.14 -14.67
N LEU A 35 1.18 -0.60 -14.26
CA LEU A 35 1.32 0.84 -14.00
C LEU A 35 1.13 1.66 -15.27
N ALA A 36 1.71 1.24 -16.37
CA ALA A 36 1.55 1.89 -17.67
C ALA A 36 0.09 1.89 -18.13
N GLN A 37 -0.61 0.77 -17.94
CA GLN A 37 -2.05 0.67 -18.24
C GLN A 37 -2.90 1.60 -17.38
N ALA A 38 -2.47 1.85 -16.16
CA ALA A 38 -3.15 2.77 -15.24
C ALA A 38 -2.77 4.23 -15.48
N GLY A 39 -1.93 4.52 -16.46
CA GLY A 39 -1.51 5.88 -16.81
C GLY A 39 -0.38 6.42 -15.92
N ALA A 40 0.25 5.57 -15.11
CA ALA A 40 1.37 6.00 -14.29
C ALA A 40 2.63 6.16 -15.15
N ASP A 41 3.28 7.31 -15.02
CA ASP A 41 4.49 7.64 -15.79
C ASP A 41 5.72 7.39 -14.91
N MET A 42 6.12 6.13 -14.82
CA MET A 42 7.31 5.72 -14.06
C MET A 42 8.21 4.86 -14.93
N THR A 43 9.50 5.16 -14.88
CA THR A 43 10.50 4.32 -15.56
C THR A 43 10.65 2.99 -14.80
N ARG A 44 11.11 1.97 -15.50
CA ARG A 44 11.43 0.67 -14.89
C ARG A 44 12.42 0.81 -13.73
N GLN A 45 13.43 1.67 -13.90
CA GLN A 45 14.42 1.94 -12.85
C GLN A 45 13.78 2.56 -11.61
N ALA A 46 12.86 3.51 -11.80
CA ALA A 46 12.12 4.13 -10.69
C ALA A 46 11.27 3.10 -9.96
N VAL A 47 10.55 2.24 -10.69
CA VAL A 47 9.74 1.16 -10.10
C VAL A 47 10.63 0.22 -9.28
N SER A 48 11.78 -0.17 -9.82
CA SER A 48 12.74 -1.04 -9.13
C SER A 48 13.24 -0.41 -7.83
N LYS A 49 13.56 0.89 -7.85
CA LYS A 49 13.98 1.64 -6.66
C LYS A 49 12.89 1.70 -5.59
N HIS A 50 11.66 2.00 -6.00
CA HIS A 50 10.52 2.05 -5.09
C HIS A 50 10.24 0.68 -4.47
N LEU A 51 10.33 -0.39 -5.27
CA LEU A 51 10.18 -1.75 -4.75
C LEU A 51 11.22 -2.09 -3.70
N ALA A 52 12.48 -1.69 -3.93
CA ALA A 52 13.56 -1.93 -2.96
C ALA A 52 13.26 -1.25 -1.62
N ILE A 53 12.76 -0.03 -1.64
CA ILE A 53 12.37 0.70 -0.42
C ILE A 53 11.21 0.02 0.29
N LEU A 54 10.22 -0.46 -0.46
CA LEU A 54 9.07 -1.20 0.08
C LEU A 54 9.49 -2.53 0.68
N GLU A 55 10.41 -3.26 0.04
CA GLU A 55 10.97 -4.50 0.58
C GLU A 55 11.73 -4.25 1.88
N GLU A 56 12.54 -3.21 1.93
CA GLU A 56 13.30 -2.84 3.11
C GLU A 56 12.39 -2.48 4.29
N ALA A 57 11.25 -1.86 4.01
CA ALA A 57 10.23 -1.55 5.01
C ALA A 57 9.33 -2.75 5.35
N ASN A 58 9.58 -3.90 4.74
CA ASN A 58 8.79 -5.13 4.91
C ASN A 58 7.32 -5.00 4.46
N LEU A 59 7.04 -4.03 3.60
CA LEU A 59 5.71 -3.85 2.98
C LEU A 59 5.53 -4.68 1.73
N VAL A 60 6.62 -5.12 1.13
CA VAL A 60 6.65 -6.03 0.00
C VAL A 60 7.57 -7.20 0.36
N VAL A 61 7.09 -8.40 0.12
CA VAL A 61 7.91 -9.62 0.23
C VAL A 61 8.02 -10.26 -1.15
N THR A 62 9.10 -10.96 -1.39
CA THR A 62 9.36 -11.57 -2.67
C THR A 62 9.53 -13.06 -2.57
N VAL A 63 9.11 -13.75 -3.61
CA VAL A 63 9.27 -15.22 -3.75
C VAL A 63 9.92 -15.49 -5.09
N ARG A 64 10.96 -16.31 -5.08
CA ARG A 64 11.60 -16.78 -6.31
C ARG A 64 10.81 -17.95 -6.89
N ARG A 65 10.54 -17.86 -8.19
CA ARG A 65 9.91 -18.93 -8.94
C ARG A 65 10.68 -19.11 -10.25
N GLY A 66 11.58 -20.07 -10.28
CA GLY A 66 12.50 -20.22 -11.39
C GLY A 66 13.43 -19.02 -11.48
N ARG A 67 13.46 -18.34 -12.61
CA ARG A 67 14.25 -17.11 -12.84
C ARG A 67 13.49 -15.86 -12.47
N GLU A 68 12.22 -15.99 -12.11
CA GLU A 68 11.35 -14.86 -11.81
C GLU A 68 11.33 -14.56 -10.32
N LYS A 69 11.23 -13.26 -10.00
CA LYS A 69 11.04 -12.75 -8.66
C LYS A 69 9.62 -12.16 -8.60
N LEU A 70 8.76 -12.77 -7.80
CA LEU A 70 7.38 -12.35 -7.64
C LEU A 70 7.25 -11.47 -6.41
N HIS A 71 6.53 -10.37 -6.56
CA HIS A 71 6.33 -9.38 -5.50
C HIS A 71 4.94 -9.51 -4.91
N TYR A 72 4.86 -9.49 -3.59
CA TYR A 72 3.61 -9.61 -2.84
C TYR A 72 3.49 -8.47 -1.84
N LEU A 73 2.31 -7.91 -1.73
CA LEU A 73 2.01 -6.98 -0.64
C LEU A 73 2.03 -7.74 0.69
N ASN A 74 2.77 -7.22 1.65
CA ASN A 74 2.72 -7.70 3.03
C ASN A 74 1.95 -6.68 3.87
N PRO A 75 0.70 -6.97 4.26
CA PRO A 75 -0.12 -6.02 5.02
C PRO A 75 0.22 -5.99 6.51
N VAL A 76 1.07 -6.88 7.01
CA VAL A 76 1.34 -7.01 8.45
C VAL A 76 1.82 -5.72 9.10
N PRO A 77 2.79 -4.97 8.53
CA PRO A 77 3.21 -3.71 9.16
C PRO A 77 2.09 -2.67 9.25
N ILE A 78 1.20 -2.63 8.26
CA ILE A 78 0.06 -1.72 8.25
C ILE A 78 -0.95 -2.15 9.31
N HIS A 79 -1.19 -3.45 9.43
CA HIS A 79 -2.05 -4.01 10.47
C HIS A 79 -1.54 -3.68 11.88
N GLU A 80 -0.25 -3.77 12.10
CA GLU A 80 0.37 -3.41 13.38
C GLU A 80 0.15 -1.94 13.73
N ILE A 81 0.24 -1.04 12.74
CA ILE A 81 -0.06 0.37 12.92
C ILE A 81 -1.53 0.56 13.31
N ALA A 82 -2.43 -0.09 12.59
CA ALA A 82 -3.87 -0.03 12.86
C ALA A 82 -4.19 -0.52 14.27
N GLU A 83 -3.63 -1.65 14.68
CA GLU A 83 -3.83 -2.21 16.02
C GLU A 83 -3.33 -1.26 17.12
N ARG A 84 -2.22 -0.57 16.88
CA ARG A 84 -1.63 0.33 17.86
C ARG A 84 -2.54 1.51 18.20
N TRP A 85 -3.20 2.09 17.20
CA TRP A 85 -3.99 3.31 17.39
C TRP A 85 -5.50 3.12 17.23
N ILE A 86 -5.94 2.03 16.66
CA ILE A 86 -7.36 1.77 16.34
C ILE A 86 -7.89 0.53 17.06
N GLY A 87 -7.04 -0.46 17.34
CA GLY A 87 -7.45 -1.78 17.85
C GLY A 87 -8.24 -1.77 19.15
N LYS A 88 -8.18 -0.68 19.93
CA LYS A 88 -8.94 -0.53 21.18
C LYS A 88 -10.37 -0.04 20.95
N PHE A 89 -10.70 0.41 19.76
CA PHE A 89 -12.03 0.91 19.41
C PHE A 89 -12.88 -0.21 18.84
N GLU A 90 -14.11 -0.30 19.32
CA GLU A 90 -15.09 -1.20 18.73
C GLU A 90 -15.52 -0.67 17.36
N ARG A 91 -15.88 -1.57 16.48
CA ARG A 91 -16.34 -1.24 15.13
C ARG A 91 -17.52 -0.26 15.14
N SER A 92 -18.44 -0.44 16.08
CA SER A 92 -19.59 0.45 16.27
C SER A 92 -19.16 1.89 16.56
N ARG A 93 -18.12 2.08 17.40
CA ARG A 93 -17.59 3.41 17.72
C ARG A 93 -16.97 4.08 16.52
N LEU A 94 -16.22 3.33 15.73
CA LEU A 94 -15.62 3.85 14.48
C LEU A 94 -16.71 4.27 13.50
N GLN A 95 -17.76 3.49 13.38
CA GLN A 95 -18.90 3.81 12.51
C GLN A 95 -19.62 5.07 13.01
N ALA A 96 -19.83 5.18 14.31
CA ALA A 96 -20.46 6.36 14.92
C ALA A 96 -19.67 7.63 14.64
N LEU A 97 -18.34 7.58 14.77
CA LEU A 97 -17.46 8.73 14.46
C LEU A 97 -17.54 9.12 13.00
N SER A 98 -17.53 8.14 12.10
CA SER A 98 -17.65 8.35 10.65
C SER A 98 -19.00 8.99 10.30
N ASP A 99 -20.08 8.51 10.89
CA ASP A 99 -21.43 9.02 10.66
C ASP A 99 -21.58 10.46 11.18
N MET A 100 -21.02 10.75 12.36
CA MET A 100 -21.01 12.08 12.93
C MET A 100 -20.26 13.07 12.03
N LYS A 101 -19.10 12.69 11.52
CA LYS A 101 -18.32 13.50 10.60
C LYS A 101 -19.14 13.83 9.35
N ARG A 102 -19.79 12.84 8.75
CA ARG A 102 -20.64 13.05 7.57
C ARG A 102 -21.80 13.98 7.84
N ALA A 103 -22.46 13.84 9.01
CA ALA A 103 -23.56 14.71 9.40
C ALA A 103 -23.10 16.16 9.54
N LEU A 104 -21.92 16.41 10.15
CA LEU A 104 -21.35 17.73 10.29
C LEU A 104 -20.98 18.35 8.93
N GLU A 105 -20.41 17.58 8.04
CA GLU A 105 -20.07 18.02 6.67
C GLU A 105 -21.33 18.43 5.90
N LYS A 106 -22.40 17.67 6.01
CA LYS A 106 -23.69 17.99 5.38
C LYS A 106 -24.30 19.29 5.90
N ARG A 107 -24.13 19.58 7.19
CA ARG A 107 -24.67 20.82 7.80
C ARG A 107 -23.96 22.07 7.28
N ASN A 108 -22.74 21.94 6.81
CA ASN A 108 -21.93 23.05 6.32
C ASN A 108 -22.06 23.29 4.80
N GLU A 109 -22.85 22.48 4.13
CA GLU A 109 -23.20 22.71 2.72
C GLU A 109 -24.42 23.70 2.61
#